data_3593e4b19ebf3edce4ac038a9fca5716
#
_entry.id   3593e4b19ebf3edce4ac038a9fca5716
#
_cell.length_a   1.000
_cell.length_b   1.000
_cell.length_c   1.000
_cell.angle_alpha   90.00
_cell.angle_beta   90.00
_cell.angle_gamma   90.00
#
_symmetry.space_group_name_H-M   'P 1'
#
loop_
_entity.id
_entity.type
_entity.pdbx_description
1 polymer ?
#
loop_
_entity_poly.entity_id
_entity_poly.type
_entity_poly.pdbx_seq_one_letter_code
_entity_poly.pdbx_strand_id
1 'polypeptide(L)'
;MSLYLNLIPSHFTGKIVYLQDTSYEYNGVTFYGTPHIPVLSDWAFYKSSEDLKEIFSEIPDRVDVLLTHSPGKFVNDTGVSLQLSNKPEYGSIELTEAVQNKLIRYWFVGHIHSGNHKIEDYIGMKVANVSLKDENYRIAYEPLTIEINN
;
A
#
# COMPACT_ATOMS: atom_id res chain seq x y z
N MET A 1 19.06 -7.52 5.26
CA MET A 1 18.46 -8.37 4.24
C MET A 1 18.05 -9.68 4.90
N SER A 2 16.78 -9.85 5.10
CA SER A 2 15.98 -10.99 4.77
C SER A 2 15.62 -11.97 5.91
N LEU A 3 15.01 -11.46 6.97
CA LEU A 3 14.22 -12.31 7.88
C LEU A 3 12.90 -12.82 7.23
N TYR A 4 12.43 -12.15 6.19
CA TYR A 4 11.12 -12.44 5.57
C TYR A 4 11.17 -13.48 4.43
N LEU A 5 12.33 -13.73 3.83
CA LEU A 5 12.47 -14.75 2.77
C LEU A 5 12.24 -16.19 3.28
N ASN A 6 12.38 -16.41 4.57
CA ASN A 6 12.12 -17.71 5.18
C ASN A 6 10.63 -18.06 5.30
N LEU A 7 9.73 -17.09 5.06
CA LEU A 7 8.28 -17.30 5.04
C LEU A 7 7.74 -17.73 3.67
N ILE A 8 8.60 -17.73 2.64
CA ILE A 8 8.21 -18.15 1.31
C ILE A 8 8.12 -19.67 1.28
N PRO A 9 6.99 -20.25 0.85
CA PRO A 9 6.85 -21.69 0.74
C PRO A 9 7.95 -22.28 -0.13
N SER A 10 8.54 -23.40 0.30
CA SER A 10 9.67 -24.06 -0.39
C SER A 10 9.36 -24.52 -1.83
N HIS A 11 8.06 -24.66 -2.15
CA HIS A 11 7.60 -25.00 -3.50
C HIS A 11 7.45 -23.80 -4.45
N PHE A 12 7.67 -22.55 -3.95
CA PHE A 12 7.61 -21.37 -4.79
C PHE A 12 8.88 -21.28 -5.67
N THR A 13 8.68 -21.38 -6.97
CA THR A 13 9.78 -21.36 -7.97
C THR A 13 9.95 -20.00 -8.65
N GLY A 14 9.06 -19.04 -8.37
CA GLY A 14 9.10 -17.70 -8.94
C GLY A 14 10.15 -16.79 -8.29
N LYS A 15 10.52 -15.72 -8.99
CA LYS A 15 11.34 -14.65 -8.41
C LYS A 15 10.48 -13.80 -7.49
N ILE A 16 10.94 -13.62 -6.25
CA ILE A 16 10.34 -12.68 -5.30
C ILE A 16 11.28 -11.49 -5.13
N VAL A 17 10.73 -10.30 -5.22
CA VAL A 17 11.44 -9.04 -4.96
C VAL A 17 10.78 -8.40 -3.75
N TYR A 18 11.54 -8.22 -2.67
CA TYR A 18 11.09 -7.51 -1.48
C TYR A 18 11.39 -6.02 -1.65
N LEU A 19 10.35 -5.20 -1.50
CA LEU A 19 10.44 -3.75 -1.59
C LEU A 19 10.21 -3.12 -0.22
N GLN A 20 11.23 -2.44 0.28
CA GLN A 20 11.14 -1.59 1.47
C GLN A 20 11.89 -0.30 1.17
N ASP A 21 11.12 0.77 0.96
CA ASP A 21 11.61 2.10 0.61
C ASP A 21 12.57 2.07 -0.59
N THR A 22 12.19 1.29 -1.60
CA THR A 22 13.05 1.04 -2.77
C THR A 22 12.23 0.80 -4.03
N SER A 23 12.88 1.09 -5.16
CA SER A 23 12.32 0.86 -6.50
C SER A 23 12.79 -0.47 -7.09
N TYR A 24 11.99 -1.00 -7.98
CA TYR A 24 12.31 -2.13 -8.84
C TYR A 24 11.71 -1.92 -10.22
N GLU A 25 12.48 -2.21 -11.26
CA GLU A 25 11.99 -2.16 -12.63
C GLU A 25 11.84 -3.57 -13.20
N TYR A 26 10.71 -3.82 -13.85
CA TYR A 26 10.44 -5.06 -14.56
C TYR A 26 9.70 -4.79 -15.86
N ASN A 27 10.28 -5.23 -16.98
CA ASN A 27 9.73 -5.05 -18.33
C ASN A 27 9.33 -3.59 -18.64
N GLY A 28 10.13 -2.61 -18.21
CA GLY A 28 9.87 -1.20 -18.43
C GLY A 28 8.80 -0.59 -17.52
N VAL A 29 8.27 -1.34 -16.55
CA VAL A 29 7.35 -0.87 -15.51
C VAL A 29 8.12 -0.65 -14.22
N THR A 30 7.99 0.55 -13.65
CA THR A 30 8.64 0.91 -12.38
C THR A 30 7.71 0.67 -11.20
N PHE A 31 8.21 -0.04 -10.21
CA PHE A 31 7.55 -0.30 -8.93
C PHE A 31 8.29 0.42 -7.81
N TYR A 32 7.58 0.93 -6.83
CA TYR A 32 8.14 1.38 -5.55
C TYR A 32 7.30 0.80 -4.42
N GLY A 33 7.95 0.30 -3.37
CA GLY A 33 7.26 -0.28 -2.22
C GLY A 33 7.71 0.30 -0.89
N THR A 34 6.75 0.57 0.00
CA THR A 34 6.98 1.01 1.39
C THR A 34 5.99 0.36 2.35
N PRO A 35 6.46 -0.30 3.43
CA PRO A 35 5.60 -1.06 4.33
C PRO A 35 5.11 -0.26 5.54
N HIS A 36 5.51 1.00 5.71
CA HIS A 36 5.34 1.74 6.95
C HIS A 36 3.90 2.15 7.24
N ILE A 37 3.56 2.25 8.54
CA ILE A 37 2.24 2.58 9.05
C ILE A 37 2.31 3.72 10.06
N PRO A 38 1.29 4.64 10.10
CA PRO A 38 1.27 5.80 10.99
C PRO A 38 0.76 5.52 12.40
N VAL A 39 0.02 4.43 12.58
CA VAL A 39 -0.65 4.08 13.83
C VAL A 39 -0.30 2.66 14.25
N LEU A 40 -0.70 2.24 15.47
CA LEU A 40 -0.38 0.92 16.04
C LEU A 40 1.12 0.81 16.38
N SER A 41 1.57 1.60 17.35
CA SER A 41 2.97 1.75 17.75
C SER A 41 3.68 0.43 18.11
N ASP A 42 2.93 -0.60 18.52
CA ASP A 42 3.46 -1.91 18.89
C ASP A 42 3.57 -2.88 17.69
N TRP A 43 3.18 -2.42 16.50
CA TRP A 43 3.19 -3.23 15.29
C TRP A 43 4.49 -3.03 14.50
N ALA A 44 4.83 -4.06 13.72
CA ALA A 44 5.93 -3.96 12.77
C ALA A 44 5.68 -2.81 11.77
N PHE A 45 6.77 -2.14 11.38
CA PHE A 45 6.76 -1.02 10.43
C PHE A 45 6.08 0.27 10.92
N TYR A 46 5.67 0.36 12.19
CA TYR A 46 5.26 1.64 12.75
C TYR A 46 6.40 2.66 12.68
N LYS A 47 6.05 3.89 12.33
CA LYS A 47 6.94 5.04 12.31
C LYS A 47 6.24 6.27 12.86
N SER A 48 7.02 7.18 13.47
CA SER A 48 6.50 8.48 13.88
C SER A 48 6.11 9.33 12.64
N SER A 49 5.33 10.37 12.85
CA SER A 49 4.95 11.30 11.77
C SER A 49 6.18 11.94 11.12
N GLU A 50 7.19 12.29 11.91
CA GLU A 50 8.45 12.86 11.44
C GLU A 50 9.20 11.87 10.55
N ASP A 51 9.37 10.62 11.01
CA ASP A 51 10.01 9.57 10.23
C ASP A 51 9.26 9.28 8.94
N LEU A 52 7.90 9.24 8.99
CA LEU A 52 7.08 8.99 7.80
C LEU A 52 7.21 10.08 6.75
N LYS A 53 7.31 11.36 7.17
CA LYS A 53 7.54 12.47 6.24
C LYS A 53 8.86 12.30 5.50
N GLU A 54 9.93 11.96 6.21
CA GLU A 54 11.23 11.71 5.61
C GLU A 54 11.18 10.53 4.65
N ILE A 55 10.68 9.38 5.10
CA ILE A 55 10.60 8.15 4.31
C ILE A 55 9.75 8.35 3.05
N PHE A 56 8.56 8.95 3.16
CA PHE A 56 7.68 9.11 2.00
C PHE A 56 8.15 10.22 1.05
N SER A 57 9.01 11.13 1.50
CA SER A 57 9.66 12.09 0.60
C SER A 57 10.56 11.40 -0.44
N GLU A 58 11.10 10.22 -0.11
CA GLU A 58 11.96 9.43 -1.00
C GLU A 58 11.18 8.67 -2.10
N ILE A 59 9.84 8.64 -2.05
CA ILE A 59 9.03 8.09 -3.16
C ILE A 59 9.39 8.87 -4.43
N PRO A 60 9.79 8.20 -5.53
CA PRO A 60 10.18 8.91 -6.75
C PRO A 60 9.05 9.76 -7.33
N ASP A 61 9.37 10.85 -8.02
CA ASP A 61 8.38 11.74 -8.65
C ASP A 61 7.57 11.04 -9.74
N ARG A 62 8.09 9.95 -10.30
CA ARG A 62 7.41 9.14 -11.29
C ARG A 62 7.55 7.65 -10.95
N VAL A 63 6.40 6.98 -10.81
CA VAL A 63 6.29 5.55 -10.50
C VAL A 63 5.09 4.99 -11.25
N ASP A 64 5.24 3.85 -11.93
CA ASP A 64 4.09 3.21 -12.57
C ASP A 64 3.19 2.54 -11.52
N VAL A 65 3.81 1.84 -10.55
CA VAL A 65 3.08 1.12 -9.50
C VAL A 65 3.66 1.43 -8.13
N LEU A 66 2.90 2.13 -7.31
CA LEU A 66 3.19 2.35 -5.90
C LEU A 66 2.50 1.26 -5.05
N LEU A 67 3.28 0.60 -4.20
CA LEU A 67 2.82 -0.43 -3.28
C LEU A 67 3.04 0.06 -1.84
N THR A 68 1.96 0.32 -1.09
CA THR A 68 2.07 0.71 0.31
C THR A 68 1.26 -0.22 1.19
N HIS A 69 1.71 -0.50 2.41
CA HIS A 69 0.88 -1.27 3.32
C HIS A 69 -0.29 -0.42 3.83
N SER A 70 -0.02 0.77 4.36
CA SER A 70 -1.08 1.71 4.76
C SER A 70 -1.66 2.45 3.54
N PRO A 71 -2.95 2.75 3.51
CA PRO A 71 -3.51 3.75 2.60
C PRO A 71 -3.09 5.16 3.00
N GLY A 72 -3.27 6.12 2.11
CA GLY A 72 -3.26 7.53 2.47
C GLY A 72 -4.51 7.91 3.25
N LYS A 73 -4.44 8.93 4.10
CA LYS A 73 -5.61 9.48 4.77
C LYS A 73 -6.58 10.06 3.74
N PHE A 74 -7.87 9.76 3.86
CA PHE A 74 -8.94 10.08 2.91
C PHE A 74 -8.84 9.39 1.54
N VAL A 75 -7.91 8.44 1.40
CA VAL A 75 -7.70 7.70 0.15
C VAL A 75 -7.83 6.22 0.43
N ASN A 76 -8.97 5.63 0.09
CA ASN A 76 -9.24 4.21 0.34
C ASN A 76 -9.09 3.77 1.81
N ASP A 77 -9.05 4.73 2.73
CA ASP A 77 -8.95 4.51 4.19
C ASP A 77 -10.31 4.31 4.85
N THR A 78 -11.37 4.53 4.08
CA THR A 78 -12.75 4.42 4.54
C THR A 78 -13.27 3.02 4.30
N GLY A 79 -13.09 2.15 5.26
CA GLY A 79 -13.84 0.91 5.33
C GLY A 79 -15.34 1.18 5.41
N VAL A 80 -16.17 0.16 5.16
CA VAL A 80 -17.64 0.19 5.29
C VAL A 80 -18.13 0.73 6.63
N SER A 81 -17.23 1.02 7.55
CA SER A 81 -17.50 1.50 8.90
C SER A 81 -17.59 3.00 9.08
N LEU A 82 -17.62 3.82 8.03
CA LEU A 82 -17.97 5.25 8.14
C LEU A 82 -19.32 5.54 8.81
N GLN A 83 -20.18 4.53 8.91
CA GLN A 83 -21.47 4.66 9.61
C GLN A 83 -21.38 4.45 11.12
N LEU A 84 -20.24 4.04 11.66
CA LEU A 84 -20.00 3.91 13.08
C LEU A 84 -18.94 4.93 13.51
N SER A 85 -19.39 6.03 14.02
CA SER A 85 -18.70 7.28 14.32
C SER A 85 -17.49 7.23 15.28
N ASN A 86 -16.84 6.10 15.50
CA ASN A 86 -15.75 5.94 16.46
C ASN A 86 -14.64 4.95 16.02
N LYS A 87 -14.48 4.63 14.74
CA LYS A 87 -13.33 3.78 14.32
C LYS A 87 -12.12 4.65 13.97
N PRO A 88 -10.93 4.27 14.44
CA PRO A 88 -9.72 5.00 14.10
C PRO A 88 -9.49 4.99 12.59
N GLU A 89 -9.14 6.14 12.04
CA GLU A 89 -8.65 6.27 10.67
C GLU A 89 -7.23 5.73 10.63
N TYR A 90 -6.97 4.74 9.81
CA TYR A 90 -5.66 4.08 9.71
C TYR A 90 -4.80 4.62 8.56
N GLY A 91 -5.32 5.54 7.76
CA GLY A 91 -4.61 6.15 6.64
C GLY A 91 -3.55 7.17 7.10
N SER A 92 -2.44 7.25 6.38
CA SER A 92 -1.36 8.21 6.63
C SER A 92 -1.60 9.53 5.92
N ILE A 93 -1.61 10.64 6.66
CA ILE A 93 -1.65 11.99 6.09
C ILE A 93 -0.33 12.31 5.38
N GLU A 94 0.79 11.87 5.94
CA GLU A 94 2.12 12.08 5.39
C GLU A 94 2.26 11.43 4.01
N LEU A 95 1.67 10.23 3.85
CA LEU A 95 1.65 9.55 2.56
C LEU A 95 0.77 10.29 1.55
N THR A 96 -0.41 10.76 1.97
CA THR A 96 -1.30 11.56 1.12
C THR A 96 -0.59 12.81 0.61
N GLU A 97 0.08 13.55 1.51
CA GLU A 97 0.84 14.74 1.16
C GLU A 97 2.01 14.43 0.20
N ALA A 98 2.71 13.32 0.45
CA ALA A 98 3.86 12.93 -0.37
C ALA A 98 3.49 12.58 -1.82
N VAL A 99 2.32 11.98 -2.06
CA VAL A 99 1.92 11.53 -3.40
C VAL A 99 1.20 12.60 -4.24
N GLN A 100 0.74 13.70 -3.63
CA GLN A 100 -0.10 14.71 -4.31
C GLN A 100 0.51 15.31 -5.58
N ASN A 101 1.83 15.45 -5.62
CA ASN A 101 2.55 16.07 -6.73
C ASN A 101 3.39 15.07 -7.53
N LYS A 102 3.14 13.78 -7.38
CA LYS A 102 3.89 12.71 -8.05
C LYS A 102 3.08 12.10 -9.19
N LEU A 103 3.78 11.62 -10.21
CA LEU A 103 3.19 10.94 -11.37
C LEU A 103 3.12 9.43 -11.09
N ILE A 104 2.04 9.00 -10.46
CA ILE A 104 1.78 7.60 -10.12
C ILE A 104 0.60 7.12 -10.96
N ARG A 105 0.75 5.98 -11.67
CA ARG A 105 -0.34 5.41 -12.48
C ARG A 105 -1.27 4.55 -11.64
N TYR A 106 -0.70 3.67 -10.82
CA TYR A 106 -1.42 2.75 -9.94
C TYR A 106 -0.89 2.84 -8.53
N TRP A 107 -1.77 2.90 -7.55
CA TRP A 107 -1.42 2.86 -6.14
C TRP A 107 -2.22 1.75 -5.45
N PHE A 108 -1.54 0.70 -5.00
CA PHE A 108 -2.15 -0.42 -4.29
C PHE A 108 -1.83 -0.33 -2.82
N VAL A 109 -2.88 -0.44 -2.01
CA VAL A 109 -2.85 -0.35 -0.56
C VAL A 109 -3.41 -1.61 0.08
N GLY A 110 -3.10 -1.83 1.36
CA GLY A 110 -3.64 -2.91 2.16
C GLY A 110 -4.13 -2.41 3.51
N HIS A 111 -3.79 -3.12 4.58
CA HIS A 111 -3.99 -2.77 5.98
C HIS A 111 -5.47 -2.73 6.43
N ILE A 112 -6.35 -2.10 5.71
CA ILE A 112 -7.78 -1.97 6.04
C ILE A 112 -8.54 -3.11 5.37
N HIS A 113 -8.96 -4.09 6.15
CA HIS A 113 -9.59 -5.29 5.64
C HIS A 113 -11.03 -5.06 5.18
N SER A 114 -11.76 -4.15 5.83
CA SER A 114 -13.17 -3.81 5.49
C SER A 114 -13.30 -2.72 4.43
N GLY A 115 -12.21 -2.36 3.77
CA GLY A 115 -12.18 -1.28 2.80
C GLY A 115 -12.91 -1.60 1.49
N ASN A 116 -13.01 -0.58 0.63
CA ASN A 116 -13.50 -0.75 -0.73
C ASN A 116 -12.40 -1.40 -1.58
N HIS A 117 -12.68 -2.56 -2.14
CA HIS A 117 -11.75 -3.35 -2.96
C HIS A 117 -11.89 -3.08 -4.47
N LYS A 118 -12.52 -1.96 -4.85
CA LYS A 118 -12.64 -1.53 -6.24
C LYS A 118 -11.53 -0.55 -6.60
N ILE A 119 -11.22 -0.48 -7.88
CA ILE A 119 -10.33 0.56 -8.40
C ILE A 119 -11.09 1.88 -8.41
N GLU A 120 -10.50 2.90 -7.81
CA GLU A 120 -11.02 4.27 -7.77
C GLU A 120 -10.00 5.25 -8.38
N ASP A 121 -10.49 6.38 -8.87
CA ASP A 121 -9.63 7.47 -9.34
C ASP A 121 -9.35 8.45 -8.20
N TYR A 122 -8.07 8.72 -7.95
CA TYR A 122 -7.62 9.73 -7.02
C TYR A 122 -6.55 10.61 -7.65
N ILE A 123 -6.84 11.88 -7.89
CA ILE A 123 -5.93 12.88 -8.50
C ILE A 123 -5.12 12.36 -9.71
N GLY A 124 -5.77 11.58 -10.57
CA GLY A 124 -5.14 11.00 -11.77
C GLY A 124 -4.46 9.64 -11.55
N MET A 125 -4.42 9.13 -10.34
CA MET A 125 -3.97 7.77 -10.02
C MET A 125 -5.14 6.80 -9.95
N LYS A 126 -4.90 5.53 -10.32
CA LYS A 126 -5.82 4.41 -10.03
C LYS A 126 -5.45 3.80 -8.69
N VAL A 127 -6.32 3.91 -7.70
CA VAL A 127 -6.06 3.40 -6.33
C VAL A 127 -6.97 2.21 -6.05
N ALA A 128 -6.44 1.17 -5.42
CA ALA A 128 -7.23 0.04 -4.94
C ALA A 128 -6.67 -0.54 -3.64
N ASN A 129 -7.58 -0.90 -2.74
CA ASN A 129 -7.25 -1.76 -1.61
C ASN A 129 -7.19 -3.21 -2.09
N VAL A 130 -6.05 -3.85 -1.91
CA VAL A 130 -5.79 -5.23 -2.38
C VAL A 130 -5.68 -6.23 -1.22
N SER A 131 -6.20 -5.89 -0.03
CA SER A 131 -6.31 -6.83 1.08
C SER A 131 -7.17 -8.03 0.68
N LEU A 132 -6.69 -9.24 0.91
CA LEU A 132 -7.44 -10.47 0.59
C LEU A 132 -8.30 -10.94 1.77
N LYS A 133 -8.05 -10.44 2.98
CA LYS A 133 -8.70 -10.91 4.21
C LYS A 133 -9.74 -9.91 4.71
N ASP A 134 -10.78 -10.45 5.36
CA ASP A 134 -11.76 -9.69 6.12
C ASP A 134 -11.23 -9.34 7.53
N GLU A 135 -12.05 -8.65 8.33
CA GLU A 135 -11.76 -8.27 9.72
C GLU A 135 -11.56 -9.49 10.68
N ASN A 136 -11.93 -10.68 10.26
CA ASN A 136 -11.71 -11.93 10.99
C ASN A 136 -10.47 -12.68 10.48
N TYR A 137 -9.65 -12.07 9.62
CA TYR A 137 -8.49 -12.66 8.98
C TYR A 137 -8.79 -13.88 8.09
N ARG A 138 -10.03 -13.99 7.58
CA ARG A 138 -10.43 -15.02 6.62
C ARG A 138 -10.28 -14.46 5.21
N ILE A 139 -9.90 -15.31 4.25
CA ILE A 139 -9.88 -14.91 2.84
C ILE A 139 -11.33 -14.65 2.41
N ALA A 140 -11.59 -13.41 1.97
CA ALA A 140 -12.92 -12.91 1.64
C ALA A 140 -12.97 -12.18 0.30
N TYR A 141 -11.83 -11.78 -0.25
CA TYR A 141 -11.75 -11.00 -1.48
C TYR A 141 -10.87 -11.68 -2.51
N GLU A 142 -11.25 -11.53 -3.78
CA GLU A 142 -10.47 -12.05 -4.90
C GLU A 142 -9.26 -11.16 -5.21
N PRO A 143 -8.15 -11.74 -5.67
CA PRO A 143 -7.01 -10.97 -6.13
C PRO A 143 -7.39 -10.05 -7.29
N LEU A 144 -6.95 -8.80 -7.23
CA LEU A 144 -7.10 -7.86 -8.33
C LEU A 144 -6.06 -8.15 -9.42
N THR A 145 -6.52 -8.28 -10.66
CA THR A 145 -5.65 -8.40 -11.83
C THR A 145 -5.78 -7.14 -12.68
N ILE A 146 -4.65 -6.57 -13.07
CA ILE A 146 -4.60 -5.42 -13.99
C ILE A 146 -3.62 -5.68 -15.12
N GLU A 147 -3.87 -5.08 -16.27
CA GLU A 147 -2.94 -5.04 -17.39
C GLU A 147 -2.27 -3.66 -17.43
N ILE A 148 -0.93 -3.65 -17.44
CA ILE A 148 -0.14 -2.42 -17.56
C ILE A 148 0.47 -2.41 -18.96
N ASN A 149 -0.07 -1.57 -19.83
CA ASN A 149 0.47 -1.34 -21.17
C ASN A 149 1.49 -0.21 -21.12
N ASN A 150 2.65 -0.43 -21.71
CA ASN A 150 3.73 0.55 -21.87
C ASN A 150 3.39 1.56 -22.98
#